data_dc3f7013a0914401385da84baefffa07
#
_entry.id   dc3f7013a0914401385da84baefffa07
#
_cell.length_a   1.000
_cell.length_b   1.000
_cell.length_c   1.000
_cell.angle_alpha   90.00
_cell.angle_beta   90.00
_cell.angle_gamma   90.00
#
_symmetry.space_group_name_H-M   'P 1'
#
loop_
_entity.id
_entity.type
_entity.pdbx_description
1 polymer ?
#
loop_
_entity_poly.entity_id
_entity_poly.type
_entity_poly.pdbx_seq_one_letter_code
_entity_poly.pdbx_strand_id
1 'polypeptide(L)'
;RAAPVELRIENYGSDAAAVNRAVAKLADEVRVLAILGPPEFEAAREAAKAAQSAQVPLLALSPVVATEGPRDFVFSDQRSDEREARTMASYAVKDLGLSRLVVFYPENAYGTAMMNAFRAEIQRLGGKVRRVQSYNPNQTDFSGEIKKLAAIRAPRPSTKKKGAEPAKTPPPVLDFDALYLPDAFRRVRMILPQLAFHDVRGVQLLGTSQWYVPEGIRKEMDYFEGSVMTAPFFAESSKRLVMNFTDTFFGATGREPDYREALAYDTARMLLEALRDRSATDRRTLRDRLQKIEAFEGVTGWVSMTKAGEMQRGSFILKVEGKTIIDVTPAY
;
A
#
# COMPACT_ATOMS: atom_id res chain seq x y z
N ARG A 1 35.69 -0.53 12.88
CA ARG A 1 34.68 0.41 13.36
C ARG A 1 34.15 1.17 12.17
N ALA A 2 32.83 1.32 12.02
CA ALA A 2 32.23 2.19 11.03
C ALA A 2 32.63 3.66 11.32
N ALA A 3 32.82 4.46 10.29
CA ALA A 3 33.04 5.90 10.48
C ALA A 3 31.83 6.52 11.19
N PRO A 4 32.04 7.47 12.12
CA PRO A 4 30.92 8.16 12.73
C PRO A 4 30.15 8.94 11.68
N VAL A 5 28.80 8.83 11.70
CA VAL A 5 27.91 9.59 10.83
C VAL A 5 27.43 10.80 11.62
N GLU A 6 27.60 11.98 11.06
CA GLU A 6 27.08 13.23 11.61
C GLU A 6 25.76 13.59 10.93
N LEU A 7 24.71 13.84 11.73
CA LEU A 7 23.43 14.28 11.24
C LEU A 7 23.34 15.81 11.31
N ARG A 8 23.00 16.44 10.19
CA ARG A 8 22.68 17.86 10.10
C ARG A 8 21.22 18.04 9.74
N ILE A 9 20.49 18.80 10.54
CA ILE A 9 19.07 19.08 10.34
C ILE A 9 18.94 20.48 9.79
N GLU A 10 18.22 20.62 8.67
CA GLU A 10 17.93 21.90 8.06
C GLU A 10 16.43 22.10 7.91
N ASN A 11 15.94 23.27 8.30
CA ASN A 11 14.54 23.64 8.13
C ASN A 11 14.35 24.28 6.75
N TYR A 12 13.48 23.71 5.93
CA TYR A 12 13.23 24.18 4.57
C TYR A 12 11.99 25.09 4.43
N GLY A 13 11.28 25.39 5.53
CA GLY A 13 10.08 26.25 5.45
C GLY A 13 8.95 25.64 4.62
N SER A 14 8.11 26.51 4.03
CA SER A 14 6.88 26.09 3.32
C SER A 14 6.87 26.45 1.81
N ASP A 15 7.89 27.14 1.30
CA ASP A 15 7.94 27.57 -0.09
C ASP A 15 9.11 26.94 -0.89
N ALA A 16 8.97 26.88 -2.21
CA ALA A 16 9.96 26.30 -3.11
C ALA A 16 11.36 26.94 -3.00
N ALA A 17 11.42 28.26 -2.79
CA ALA A 17 12.69 28.97 -2.66
C ALA A 17 13.40 28.62 -1.34
N ALA A 18 12.66 28.41 -0.27
CA ALA A 18 13.20 27.94 1.00
C ALA A 18 13.74 26.51 0.91
N VAL A 19 13.03 25.60 0.21
CA VAL A 19 13.52 24.25 -0.09
C VAL A 19 14.84 24.29 -0.85
N ASN A 20 14.91 25.09 -1.91
CA ASN A 20 16.12 25.23 -2.72
C ASN A 20 17.31 25.80 -1.90
N ARG A 21 17.07 26.80 -1.03
CA ARG A 21 18.11 27.34 -0.12
C ARG A 21 18.59 26.27 0.87
N ALA A 22 17.70 25.49 1.45
CA ALA A 22 18.05 24.42 2.37
C ALA A 22 18.92 23.35 1.70
N VAL A 23 18.57 22.92 0.49
CA VAL A 23 19.36 21.95 -0.27
C VAL A 23 20.73 22.54 -0.63
N ALA A 24 20.80 23.78 -1.12
CA ALA A 24 22.06 24.46 -1.45
C ALA A 24 22.97 24.58 -0.22
N LYS A 25 22.45 24.98 0.93
CA LYS A 25 23.19 25.06 2.19
C LYS A 25 23.78 23.71 2.59
N LEU A 26 22.98 22.64 2.58
CA LEU A 26 23.44 21.29 2.87
C LEU A 26 24.49 20.82 1.87
N ALA A 27 24.29 21.09 0.59
CA ALA A 27 25.18 20.62 -0.46
C ALA A 27 26.52 21.36 -0.50
N ASP A 28 26.53 22.68 -0.39
CA ASP A 28 27.68 23.53 -0.70
C ASP A 28 28.40 24.01 0.56
N GLU A 29 27.67 24.43 1.59
CA GLU A 29 28.25 24.94 2.83
C GLU A 29 28.62 23.80 3.78
N VAL A 30 27.66 22.90 4.10
CA VAL A 30 27.85 21.77 5.01
C VAL A 30 28.56 20.61 4.31
N ARG A 31 28.41 20.48 3.01
CA ARG A 31 28.98 19.42 2.16
C ARG A 31 28.59 18.02 2.57
N VAL A 32 27.28 17.84 2.85
CA VAL A 32 26.75 16.51 3.20
C VAL A 32 26.96 15.49 2.07
N LEU A 33 27.08 14.21 2.43
CA LEU A 33 27.18 13.12 1.47
C LEU A 33 25.83 12.74 0.85
N ALA A 34 24.73 12.91 1.61
CA ALA A 34 23.37 12.67 1.17
C ALA A 34 22.37 13.53 1.93
N ILE A 35 21.18 13.69 1.38
CA ILE A 35 20.04 14.36 2.00
C ILE A 35 18.91 13.34 2.15
N LEU A 36 18.27 13.27 3.32
CA LEU A 36 17.12 12.44 3.60
C LEU A 36 15.90 13.33 3.81
N GLY A 37 14.81 13.05 3.09
CA GLY A 37 13.63 13.90 3.05
C GLY A 37 13.60 14.78 1.81
N PRO A 38 12.63 15.69 1.69
CA PRO A 38 11.50 15.91 2.59
C PRO A 38 10.37 14.88 2.39
N PRO A 39 9.41 14.78 3.33
CA PRO A 39 8.27 13.87 3.21
C PRO A 39 7.08 14.45 2.42
N GLU A 40 7.01 15.75 2.21
CA GLU A 40 5.92 16.40 1.48
C GLU A 40 6.18 16.39 -0.02
N PHE A 41 5.14 16.07 -0.79
CA PHE A 41 5.23 15.88 -2.25
C PHE A 41 5.82 17.08 -3.00
N GLU A 42 5.32 18.29 -2.74
CA GLU A 42 5.78 19.49 -3.45
C GLU A 42 7.22 19.86 -3.05
N ALA A 43 7.55 19.73 -1.76
CA ALA A 43 8.92 19.97 -1.27
C ALA A 43 9.90 18.94 -1.85
N ALA A 44 9.51 17.67 -1.94
CA ALA A 44 10.32 16.59 -2.52
C ALA A 44 10.62 16.85 -4.01
N ARG A 45 9.63 17.36 -4.75
CA ARG A 45 9.81 17.73 -6.17
C ARG A 45 10.83 18.85 -6.36
N GLU A 46 10.76 19.89 -5.54
CA GLU A 46 11.72 21.00 -5.61
C GLU A 46 13.11 20.57 -5.11
N ALA A 47 13.17 19.84 -3.98
CA ALA A 47 14.43 19.32 -3.47
C ALA A 47 15.13 18.41 -4.49
N ALA A 48 14.38 17.61 -5.25
CA ALA A 48 14.92 16.71 -6.28
C ALA A 48 15.65 17.49 -7.39
N LYS A 49 15.08 18.59 -7.85
CA LYS A 49 15.74 19.47 -8.87
C LYS A 49 17.04 20.05 -8.34
N ALA A 50 17.00 20.59 -7.12
CA ALA A 50 18.17 21.21 -6.49
C ALA A 50 19.26 20.17 -6.19
N ALA A 51 18.91 19.00 -5.63
CA ALA A 51 19.84 17.94 -5.31
C ALA A 51 20.49 17.33 -6.55
N GLN A 52 19.72 17.14 -7.64
CA GLN A 52 20.27 16.71 -8.93
C GLN A 52 21.28 17.70 -9.47
N SER A 53 20.98 19.00 -9.44
CA SER A 53 21.90 20.05 -9.90
C SER A 53 23.17 20.14 -9.07
N ALA A 54 23.06 19.96 -7.75
CA ALA A 54 24.19 19.92 -6.81
C ALA A 54 24.93 18.57 -6.77
N GLN A 55 24.47 17.57 -7.52
CA GLN A 55 25.02 16.21 -7.51
C GLN A 55 25.12 15.62 -6.08
N VAL A 56 24.10 15.81 -5.26
CA VAL A 56 23.99 15.21 -3.92
C VAL A 56 22.87 14.18 -3.90
N PRO A 57 23.13 12.94 -3.46
CA PRO A 57 22.10 11.94 -3.32
C PRO A 57 20.96 12.41 -2.41
N LEU A 58 19.76 12.46 -2.95
CA LEU A 58 18.52 12.76 -2.22
C LEU A 58 17.69 11.50 -2.08
N LEU A 59 17.35 11.11 -0.86
CA LEU A 59 16.40 10.05 -0.56
C LEU A 59 15.09 10.69 -0.09
N ALA A 60 14.22 11.00 -1.05
CA ALA A 60 12.93 11.62 -0.76
C ALA A 60 11.96 10.62 -0.13
N LEU A 61 11.26 11.05 0.91
CA LEU A 61 10.26 10.23 1.64
C LEU A 61 8.85 10.35 1.00
N SER A 62 8.78 10.84 -0.21
CA SER A 62 7.56 11.05 -0.98
C SER A 62 7.84 10.75 -2.45
N PRO A 63 6.83 10.39 -3.24
CA PRO A 63 6.99 10.23 -4.68
C PRO A 63 7.52 11.52 -5.32
N VAL A 64 8.52 11.37 -6.18
CA VAL A 64 8.96 12.42 -7.07
C VAL A 64 8.51 12.04 -8.48
N VAL A 65 7.44 12.67 -8.96
CA VAL A 65 6.97 12.47 -10.34
C VAL A 65 8.07 12.90 -11.31
N ALA A 66 8.17 12.20 -12.43
CA ALA A 66 9.20 12.45 -13.44
C ALA A 66 9.32 13.94 -13.77
N THR A 67 10.47 14.51 -13.43
CA THR A 67 10.90 15.83 -13.90
C THR A 67 11.60 15.65 -15.24
N GLU A 68 11.58 16.68 -16.09
CA GLU A 68 12.38 16.62 -17.32
C GLU A 68 13.88 16.55 -16.97
N GLY A 69 14.59 15.60 -17.56
CA GLY A 69 16.03 15.43 -17.43
C GLY A 69 16.48 14.25 -16.53
N PRO A 70 17.80 14.10 -16.36
CA PRO A 70 18.40 13.02 -15.58
C PRO A 70 18.06 13.11 -14.10
N ARG A 71 17.93 11.94 -13.44
CA ARG A 71 17.60 11.78 -12.02
C ARG A 71 18.60 10.89 -11.29
N ASP A 72 19.83 10.91 -11.70
CA ASP A 72 20.86 9.98 -11.20
C ASP A 72 21.12 10.12 -9.69
N PHE A 73 20.87 11.30 -9.12
CA PHE A 73 21.07 11.59 -7.70
C PHE A 73 19.76 11.62 -6.89
N VAL A 74 18.63 11.26 -7.50
CA VAL A 74 17.31 11.34 -6.86
C VAL A 74 16.75 9.95 -6.65
N PHE A 75 16.56 9.58 -5.40
CA PHE A 75 15.91 8.36 -4.95
C PHE A 75 14.60 8.74 -4.26
N SER A 76 13.49 8.14 -4.67
CA SER A 76 12.18 8.52 -4.12
C SER A 76 11.33 7.31 -3.83
N ASP A 77 10.53 7.40 -2.77
CA ASP A 77 9.57 6.36 -2.45
C ASP A 77 8.44 6.36 -3.48
N GLN A 78 8.25 5.23 -4.16
CA GLN A 78 7.20 5.06 -5.16
C GLN A 78 6.21 3.99 -4.69
N ARG A 79 5.21 4.43 -3.93
CA ARG A 79 4.03 3.61 -3.72
C ARG A 79 3.19 3.64 -4.98
N SER A 80 2.88 2.45 -5.47
CA SER A 80 2.02 2.30 -6.64
C SER A 80 0.77 1.52 -6.24
N ASP A 81 -0.38 2.16 -6.38
CA ASP A 81 -1.69 1.52 -6.22
C ASP A 81 -1.81 0.26 -7.08
N GLU A 82 -1.31 0.33 -8.31
CA GLU A 82 -1.31 -0.81 -9.22
C GLU A 82 -0.44 -1.98 -8.73
N ARG A 83 0.71 -1.68 -8.08
CA ARG A 83 1.56 -2.73 -7.49
C ARG A 83 0.85 -3.37 -6.31
N GLU A 84 0.21 -2.57 -5.48
CA GLU A 84 -0.61 -3.06 -4.37
C GLU A 84 -1.70 -4.02 -4.87
N ALA A 85 -2.41 -3.64 -5.93
CA ALA A 85 -3.42 -4.49 -6.56
C ALA A 85 -2.83 -5.81 -7.10
N ARG A 86 -1.63 -5.76 -7.72
CA ARG A 86 -0.92 -6.97 -8.19
C ARG A 86 -0.47 -7.85 -7.02
N THR A 87 -0.01 -7.25 -5.93
CA THR A 87 0.38 -8.00 -4.71
C THR A 87 -0.82 -8.78 -4.16
N MET A 88 -1.98 -8.13 -4.02
CA MET A 88 -3.20 -8.79 -3.57
C MET A 88 -3.67 -9.87 -4.56
N ALA A 89 -3.59 -9.62 -5.86
CA ALA A 89 -3.93 -10.60 -6.89
C ALA A 89 -3.01 -11.84 -6.82
N SER A 90 -1.71 -11.61 -6.65
CA SER A 90 -0.73 -12.68 -6.52
C SER A 90 -1.00 -13.53 -5.28
N TYR A 91 -1.24 -12.91 -4.14
CA TYR A 91 -1.59 -13.58 -2.89
C TYR A 91 -2.88 -14.39 -3.03
N ALA A 92 -3.91 -13.82 -3.64
CA ALA A 92 -5.18 -14.52 -3.86
C ALA A 92 -5.02 -15.82 -4.67
N VAL A 93 -4.18 -15.80 -5.72
CA VAL A 93 -4.00 -16.99 -6.59
C VAL A 93 -2.97 -17.95 -6.01
N LYS A 94 -1.81 -17.48 -5.57
CA LYS A 94 -0.69 -18.33 -5.20
C LYS A 94 -0.81 -18.89 -3.79
N ASP A 95 -1.24 -18.05 -2.85
CA ASP A 95 -1.23 -18.38 -1.43
C ASP A 95 -2.61 -18.89 -0.95
N LEU A 96 -3.70 -18.29 -1.47
CA LEU A 96 -5.06 -18.74 -1.14
C LEU A 96 -5.64 -19.74 -2.16
N GLY A 97 -5.00 -19.98 -3.30
CA GLY A 97 -5.46 -20.92 -4.32
C GLY A 97 -6.77 -20.52 -5.01
N LEU A 98 -7.13 -19.24 -4.98
CA LEU A 98 -8.40 -18.75 -5.52
C LEU A 98 -8.31 -18.59 -7.04
N SER A 99 -9.35 -19.04 -7.75
CA SER A 99 -9.34 -19.05 -9.22
C SER A 99 -10.53 -18.33 -9.86
N ARG A 100 -11.60 -18.10 -9.10
CA ARG A 100 -12.85 -17.47 -9.59
C ARG A 100 -13.13 -16.21 -8.79
N LEU A 101 -12.71 -15.08 -9.31
CA LEU A 101 -12.77 -13.82 -8.60
C LEU A 101 -13.76 -12.85 -9.26
N VAL A 102 -14.31 -11.95 -8.47
CA VAL A 102 -15.08 -10.80 -8.95
C VAL A 102 -14.49 -9.51 -8.39
N VAL A 103 -14.70 -8.41 -9.08
CA VAL A 103 -14.23 -7.08 -8.67
C VAL A 103 -15.42 -6.14 -8.53
N PHE A 104 -15.51 -5.45 -7.41
CA PHE A 104 -16.51 -4.44 -7.13
C PHE A 104 -15.80 -3.13 -6.78
N TYR A 105 -15.90 -2.11 -7.63
CA TYR A 105 -15.00 -0.96 -7.56
C TYR A 105 -15.73 0.37 -7.79
N PRO A 106 -15.26 1.48 -7.18
CA PRO A 106 -15.79 2.81 -7.42
C PRO A 106 -15.43 3.29 -8.83
N GLU A 107 -16.39 3.89 -9.53
CA GLU A 107 -16.22 4.43 -10.88
C GLU A 107 -15.47 5.77 -10.84
N ASN A 108 -14.18 5.70 -10.53
CA ASN A 108 -13.22 6.80 -10.52
C ASN A 108 -11.85 6.33 -10.99
N ALA A 109 -10.88 7.24 -11.11
CA ALA A 109 -9.53 6.93 -11.59
C ALA A 109 -8.82 5.87 -10.74
N TYR A 110 -8.90 5.97 -9.41
CA TYR A 110 -8.32 5.02 -8.47
C TYR A 110 -8.92 3.61 -8.65
N GLY A 111 -10.25 3.49 -8.52
CA GLY A 111 -10.93 2.19 -8.64
C GLY A 111 -10.68 1.52 -10.00
N THR A 112 -10.66 2.30 -11.08
CA THR A 112 -10.38 1.81 -12.43
C THR A 112 -8.94 1.30 -12.55
N ALA A 113 -7.95 2.03 -12.04
CA ALA A 113 -6.55 1.62 -12.06
C ALA A 113 -6.34 0.33 -11.26
N MET A 114 -6.89 0.27 -10.04
CA MET A 114 -6.82 -0.90 -9.16
C MET A 114 -7.47 -2.13 -9.80
N MET A 115 -8.67 -1.98 -10.36
CA MET A 115 -9.39 -3.06 -11.04
C MET A 115 -8.59 -3.59 -12.23
N ASN A 116 -8.05 -2.70 -13.07
CA ASN A 116 -7.28 -3.11 -14.24
C ASN A 116 -6.00 -3.86 -13.85
N ALA A 117 -5.25 -3.34 -12.87
CA ALA A 117 -4.02 -3.98 -12.40
C ALA A 117 -4.29 -5.35 -11.76
N PHE A 118 -5.32 -5.45 -10.90
CA PHE A 118 -5.75 -6.70 -10.29
C PHE A 118 -6.15 -7.74 -11.33
N ARG A 119 -7.02 -7.34 -12.28
CA ARG A 119 -7.49 -8.21 -13.35
C ARG A 119 -6.36 -8.72 -14.23
N ALA A 120 -5.45 -7.83 -14.64
CA ALA A 120 -4.32 -8.20 -15.48
C ALA A 120 -3.42 -9.24 -14.78
N GLU A 121 -3.15 -9.05 -13.48
CA GLU A 121 -2.32 -9.97 -12.70
C GLU A 121 -3.02 -11.32 -12.48
N ILE A 122 -4.31 -11.34 -12.16
CA ILE A 122 -5.09 -12.59 -12.06
C ILE A 122 -5.01 -13.37 -13.38
N GLN A 123 -5.18 -12.71 -14.53
CA GLN A 123 -5.09 -13.35 -15.85
C GLN A 123 -3.67 -13.88 -16.13
N ARG A 124 -2.63 -13.12 -15.78
CA ARG A 124 -1.24 -13.53 -15.92
C ARG A 124 -0.91 -14.79 -15.12
N LEU A 125 -1.56 -14.96 -13.97
CA LEU A 125 -1.38 -16.12 -13.07
C LEU A 125 -2.32 -17.28 -13.39
N GLY A 126 -3.09 -17.22 -14.48
CA GLY A 126 -4.01 -18.30 -14.89
C GLY A 126 -5.35 -18.32 -14.19
N GLY A 127 -5.62 -17.34 -13.30
CA GLY A 127 -6.93 -17.16 -12.66
C GLY A 127 -7.94 -16.50 -13.59
N LYS A 128 -9.19 -16.42 -13.14
CA LYS A 128 -10.29 -15.83 -13.91
C LYS A 128 -11.09 -14.80 -13.13
N VAL A 129 -11.15 -13.58 -13.64
CA VAL A 129 -12.11 -12.58 -13.17
C VAL A 129 -13.45 -12.85 -13.85
N ARG A 130 -14.43 -13.34 -13.09
CA ARG A 130 -15.77 -13.75 -13.57
C ARG A 130 -16.63 -12.55 -13.95
N ARG A 131 -16.64 -11.54 -13.08
CA ARG A 131 -17.40 -10.30 -13.25
C ARG A 131 -16.63 -9.11 -12.70
N VAL A 132 -16.88 -7.98 -13.32
CA VAL A 132 -16.39 -6.67 -12.88
C VAL A 132 -17.63 -5.78 -12.82
N GLN A 133 -17.89 -5.19 -11.65
CA GLN A 133 -19.02 -4.30 -11.44
C GLN A 133 -18.52 -3.00 -10.83
N SER A 134 -18.78 -1.89 -11.51
CA SER A 134 -18.55 -0.55 -10.96
C SER A 134 -19.78 -0.05 -10.19
N TYR A 135 -19.56 0.95 -9.35
CA TYR A 135 -20.59 1.71 -8.68
C TYR A 135 -20.23 3.19 -8.61
N ASN A 136 -21.25 4.05 -8.52
CA ASN A 136 -21.04 5.48 -8.34
C ASN A 136 -20.39 5.74 -6.97
N PRO A 137 -19.23 6.42 -6.90
CA PRO A 137 -18.54 6.68 -5.64
C PRO A 137 -19.32 7.55 -4.64
N ASN A 138 -20.42 8.20 -5.07
CA ASN A 138 -21.26 9.02 -4.20
C ASN A 138 -22.52 8.32 -3.71
N GLN A 139 -22.83 7.10 -4.20
CA GLN A 139 -24.03 6.37 -3.75
C GLN A 139 -23.85 5.75 -2.37
N THR A 140 -24.96 5.43 -1.71
CA THR A 140 -25.03 4.77 -0.40
C THR A 140 -25.80 3.45 -0.42
N ASP A 141 -26.61 3.25 -1.44
CA ASP A 141 -27.31 1.98 -1.71
C ASP A 141 -26.61 1.26 -2.87
N PHE A 142 -26.12 0.06 -2.59
CA PHE A 142 -25.39 -0.78 -3.53
C PHE A 142 -26.18 -2.03 -3.95
N SER A 143 -27.45 -2.14 -3.52
CA SER A 143 -28.29 -3.32 -3.72
C SER A 143 -28.42 -3.73 -5.19
N GLY A 144 -28.51 -2.76 -6.10
CA GLY A 144 -28.62 -3.02 -7.54
C GLY A 144 -27.36 -3.67 -8.12
N GLU A 145 -26.21 -3.11 -7.80
CA GLU A 145 -24.90 -3.55 -8.25
C GLU A 145 -24.52 -4.89 -7.60
N ILE A 146 -24.81 -5.09 -6.32
CA ILE A 146 -24.57 -6.35 -5.60
C ILE A 146 -25.38 -7.49 -6.23
N LYS A 147 -26.64 -7.25 -6.58
CA LYS A 147 -27.47 -8.26 -7.26
C LYS A 147 -26.90 -8.64 -8.63
N LYS A 148 -26.39 -7.67 -9.40
CA LYS A 148 -25.70 -7.91 -10.68
C LYS A 148 -24.39 -8.68 -10.47
N LEU A 149 -23.60 -8.27 -9.48
CA LEU A 149 -22.32 -8.88 -9.13
C LEU A 149 -22.49 -10.35 -8.73
N ALA A 150 -23.46 -10.63 -7.86
CA ALA A 150 -23.76 -11.97 -7.37
C ALA A 150 -24.58 -12.81 -8.37
N ALA A 151 -24.96 -12.25 -9.53
CA ALA A 151 -25.87 -12.89 -10.50
C ALA A 151 -27.20 -13.35 -9.87
N ILE A 152 -27.66 -12.62 -8.85
CA ILE A 152 -28.93 -12.93 -8.19
C ILE A 152 -30.06 -12.63 -9.17
N ARG A 153 -30.73 -13.68 -9.63
CA ARG A 153 -31.87 -13.56 -10.51
C ARG A 153 -33.11 -13.21 -9.68
N ALA A 154 -33.94 -12.28 -10.17
CA ALA A 154 -35.25 -12.08 -9.58
C ALA A 154 -36.02 -13.42 -9.54
N PRO A 155 -36.77 -13.70 -8.45
CA PRO A 155 -37.60 -14.89 -8.39
C PRO A 155 -38.52 -14.92 -9.62
N ARG A 156 -38.59 -16.04 -10.33
CA ARG A 156 -39.58 -16.21 -11.38
C ARG A 156 -40.95 -16.02 -10.72
N PRO A 157 -41.88 -15.20 -11.30
CA PRO A 157 -43.19 -15.09 -10.76
C PRO A 157 -43.80 -16.51 -10.71
N SER A 158 -43.90 -17.07 -9.52
CA SER A 158 -44.64 -18.31 -9.33
C SER A 158 -46.12 -18.00 -9.62
N THR A 159 -46.73 -18.79 -10.46
CA THR A 159 -48.20 -18.82 -10.59
C THR A 159 -48.74 -19.13 -9.20
N LYS A 160 -49.15 -18.09 -8.47
CA LYS A 160 -49.60 -18.18 -7.10
C LYS A 160 -50.83 -19.12 -7.01
N LYS A 161 -50.65 -20.26 -6.38
CA LYS A 161 -51.76 -20.90 -5.68
C LYS A 161 -52.12 -20.00 -4.49
N LYS A 162 -53.34 -19.45 -4.47
CA LYS A 162 -53.88 -18.67 -3.34
C LYS A 162 -53.72 -19.53 -2.07
N GLY A 163 -52.98 -19.05 -1.06
CA GLY A 163 -52.88 -19.66 0.24
C GLY A 163 -51.54 -20.30 0.65
N ALA A 164 -50.51 -20.24 -0.17
CA ALA A 164 -49.16 -20.73 0.26
C ALA A 164 -48.38 -19.60 0.95
N GLU A 165 -47.81 -19.89 2.13
CA GLU A 165 -46.81 -19.03 2.77
C GLU A 165 -45.68 -18.70 1.80
N PRO A 166 -45.09 -17.50 1.85
CA PRO A 166 -43.96 -17.16 0.99
C PRO A 166 -42.81 -18.13 1.30
N ALA A 167 -42.55 -19.03 0.37
CA ALA A 167 -41.40 -19.92 0.47
C ALA A 167 -40.13 -19.04 0.62
N LYS A 168 -39.33 -19.26 1.66
CA LYS A 168 -38.05 -18.61 1.83
C LYS A 168 -37.22 -18.89 0.57
N THR A 169 -36.89 -17.82 -0.16
CA THR A 169 -36.02 -17.95 -1.34
C THR A 169 -34.67 -18.50 -0.86
N PRO A 170 -34.22 -19.62 -1.43
CA PRO A 170 -32.91 -20.16 -1.03
C PRO A 170 -31.82 -19.12 -1.30
N PRO A 171 -30.73 -19.09 -0.50
CA PRO A 171 -29.64 -18.17 -0.70
C PRO A 171 -29.04 -18.34 -2.10
N PRO A 172 -28.50 -17.27 -2.71
CA PRO A 172 -27.94 -17.33 -4.06
C PRO A 172 -26.75 -18.28 -4.09
N VAL A 173 -26.66 -19.10 -5.13
CA VAL A 173 -25.47 -19.90 -5.38
C VAL A 173 -24.46 -18.98 -6.08
N LEU A 174 -23.38 -18.63 -5.35
CA LEU A 174 -22.31 -17.80 -5.87
C LEU A 174 -21.37 -18.65 -6.75
N ASP A 175 -20.99 -18.13 -7.91
CA ASP A 175 -20.10 -18.81 -8.87
C ASP A 175 -18.66 -18.25 -8.81
N PHE A 176 -18.30 -17.61 -7.69
CA PHE A 176 -16.98 -17.03 -7.43
C PHE A 176 -16.54 -17.33 -5.98
N ASP A 177 -15.22 -17.32 -5.78
CA ASP A 177 -14.58 -17.67 -4.50
C ASP A 177 -14.17 -16.41 -3.71
N ALA A 178 -13.93 -15.31 -4.43
CA ALA A 178 -13.45 -14.09 -3.82
C ALA A 178 -14.01 -12.82 -4.47
N LEU A 179 -14.10 -11.79 -3.65
CA LEU A 179 -14.51 -10.42 -4.01
C LEU A 179 -13.38 -9.45 -3.69
N TYR A 180 -12.80 -8.82 -4.72
CA TYR A 180 -11.89 -7.70 -4.58
C TYR A 180 -12.65 -6.37 -4.57
N LEU A 181 -12.45 -5.57 -3.51
CA LEU A 181 -13.16 -4.30 -3.27
C LEU A 181 -12.15 -3.18 -3.00
N PRO A 182 -11.58 -2.54 -4.05
CA PRO A 182 -10.61 -1.45 -3.91
C PRO A 182 -11.31 -0.12 -3.63
N ASP A 183 -11.59 0.17 -2.37
CA ASP A 183 -12.12 1.46 -1.92
C ASP A 183 -11.66 1.77 -0.49
N ALA A 184 -11.91 2.98 -0.03
CA ALA A 184 -11.57 3.41 1.32
C ALA A 184 -12.48 2.76 2.38
N PHE A 185 -11.94 2.54 3.59
CA PHE A 185 -12.65 1.97 4.74
C PHE A 185 -14.04 2.58 4.94
N ARG A 186 -14.15 3.90 4.85
CA ARG A 186 -15.44 4.61 5.01
C ARG A 186 -16.53 4.10 4.05
N ARG A 187 -16.16 3.70 2.83
CA ARG A 187 -17.10 3.16 1.84
C ARG A 187 -17.32 1.68 2.07
N VAL A 188 -16.26 0.95 2.31
CA VAL A 188 -16.30 -0.49 2.54
C VAL A 188 -17.23 -0.86 3.68
N ARG A 189 -17.17 -0.17 4.81
CA ARG A 189 -18.07 -0.37 5.96
C ARG A 189 -19.56 -0.18 5.63
N MET A 190 -19.90 0.51 4.55
CA MET A 190 -21.29 0.65 4.07
C MET A 190 -21.66 -0.50 3.11
N ILE A 191 -20.69 -1.04 2.38
CA ILE A 191 -20.90 -2.10 1.38
C ILE A 191 -21.01 -3.46 2.06
N LEU A 192 -20.15 -3.79 3.04
CA LEU A 192 -20.10 -5.11 3.65
C LEU A 192 -21.43 -5.56 4.29
N PRO A 193 -22.16 -4.70 5.05
CA PRO A 193 -23.49 -5.06 5.55
C PRO A 193 -24.49 -5.35 4.43
N GLN A 194 -24.42 -4.62 3.31
CA GLN A 194 -25.33 -4.83 2.18
C GLN A 194 -24.99 -6.12 1.42
N LEU A 195 -23.71 -6.50 1.30
CA LEU A 195 -23.34 -7.82 0.80
C LEU A 195 -23.95 -8.93 1.66
N ALA A 196 -23.83 -8.81 2.98
CA ALA A 196 -24.40 -9.76 3.93
C ALA A 196 -25.94 -9.81 3.85
N PHE A 197 -26.62 -8.66 3.66
CA PHE A 197 -28.07 -8.54 3.48
C PHE A 197 -28.57 -9.24 2.20
N HIS A 198 -27.76 -9.24 1.16
CA HIS A 198 -28.03 -9.94 -0.11
C HIS A 198 -27.48 -11.38 -0.14
N ASP A 199 -27.16 -11.96 1.01
CA ASP A 199 -26.62 -13.32 1.14
C ASP A 199 -25.32 -13.57 0.35
N VAL A 200 -24.55 -12.54 0.06
CA VAL A 200 -23.19 -12.67 -0.48
C VAL A 200 -22.25 -12.98 0.68
N ARG A 201 -22.16 -14.25 1.03
CA ARG A 201 -21.40 -14.78 2.18
C ARG A 201 -20.52 -15.97 1.76
N GLY A 202 -19.54 -16.29 2.60
CA GLY A 202 -18.66 -17.44 2.34
C GLY A 202 -17.68 -17.21 1.18
N VAL A 203 -17.47 -15.97 0.79
CA VAL A 203 -16.48 -15.57 -0.20
C VAL A 203 -15.33 -14.84 0.49
N GLN A 204 -14.11 -15.04 -0.01
CA GLN A 204 -12.95 -14.34 0.50
C GLN A 204 -13.04 -12.85 0.12
N LEU A 205 -13.09 -11.98 1.12
CA LEU A 205 -13.01 -10.53 0.91
C LEU A 205 -11.56 -10.10 0.78
N LEU A 206 -11.26 -9.35 -0.27
CA LEU A 206 -9.92 -8.84 -0.59
C LEU A 206 -9.98 -7.32 -0.67
N GLY A 207 -9.20 -6.65 0.16
CA GLY A 207 -9.14 -5.19 0.25
C GLY A 207 -7.78 -4.62 -0.12
N THR A 208 -7.66 -3.32 0.08
CA THR A 208 -6.44 -2.53 -0.13
C THR A 208 -5.96 -1.92 1.18
N SER A 209 -4.82 -1.25 1.16
CA SER A 209 -4.30 -0.52 2.32
C SER A 209 -5.26 0.59 2.80
N GLN A 210 -6.17 1.04 1.96
CA GLN A 210 -7.21 1.99 2.36
C GLN A 210 -8.28 1.38 3.29
N TRP A 211 -8.33 0.04 3.43
CA TRP A 211 -9.15 -0.61 4.46
C TRP A 211 -8.51 -0.54 5.84
N TYR A 212 -7.18 -0.45 5.88
CA TYR A 212 -6.43 -0.55 7.12
C TYR A 212 -6.62 0.69 8.00
N VAL A 213 -7.73 0.71 8.72
CA VAL A 213 -8.08 1.65 9.78
C VAL A 213 -8.36 0.82 11.04
N PRO A 214 -7.31 0.47 11.84
CA PRO A 214 -7.40 -0.53 12.92
C PRO A 214 -8.56 -0.27 13.89
N GLU A 215 -8.70 0.97 14.36
CA GLU A 215 -9.81 1.37 15.26
C GLU A 215 -11.20 1.17 14.64
N GLY A 216 -11.32 1.45 13.34
CA GLY A 216 -12.56 1.26 12.59
C GLY A 216 -12.90 -0.21 12.41
N ILE A 217 -11.91 -1.01 12.02
CA ILE A 217 -12.07 -2.47 11.84
C ILE A 217 -12.47 -3.11 13.17
N ARG A 218 -11.80 -2.76 14.29
CA ARG A 218 -12.12 -3.31 15.62
C ARG A 218 -13.56 -3.05 16.06
N LYS A 219 -14.17 -1.95 15.62
CA LYS A 219 -15.58 -1.63 15.90
C LYS A 219 -16.58 -2.41 15.05
N GLU A 220 -16.15 -2.93 13.91
CA GLU A 220 -17.02 -3.56 12.91
C GLU A 220 -16.52 -4.97 12.50
N MET A 221 -15.81 -5.62 13.42
CA MET A 221 -15.13 -6.92 13.21
C MET A 221 -16.00 -7.97 12.53
N ASP A 222 -17.27 -8.09 12.91
CA ASP A 222 -18.16 -9.11 12.38
C ASP A 222 -18.34 -9.04 10.86
N TYR A 223 -18.22 -7.85 10.27
CA TYR A 223 -18.28 -7.67 8.82
C TYR A 223 -16.93 -7.86 8.14
N PHE A 224 -15.83 -7.70 8.88
CA PHE A 224 -14.47 -7.84 8.36
C PHE A 224 -13.86 -9.21 8.64
N GLU A 225 -14.49 -10.05 9.45
CA GLU A 225 -13.97 -11.38 9.79
C GLU A 225 -13.60 -12.19 8.55
N GLY A 226 -12.38 -12.75 8.55
CA GLY A 226 -11.80 -13.49 7.42
C GLY A 226 -11.32 -12.64 6.25
N SER A 227 -11.56 -11.33 6.25
CA SER A 227 -11.09 -10.47 5.16
C SER A 227 -9.57 -10.33 5.17
N VAL A 228 -9.01 -10.13 3.97
CA VAL A 228 -7.58 -9.90 3.76
C VAL A 228 -7.39 -8.55 3.10
N MET A 229 -6.40 -7.81 3.56
CA MET A 229 -6.06 -6.49 3.02
C MET A 229 -4.55 -6.28 3.00
N THR A 230 -4.08 -5.39 2.15
CA THR A 230 -2.70 -4.93 2.19
C THR A 230 -2.53 -3.84 3.25
N ALA A 231 -1.30 -3.66 3.74
CA ALA A 231 -0.92 -2.51 4.55
C ALA A 231 0.52 -2.10 4.25
N PRO A 232 0.85 -0.80 4.27
CA PRO A 232 2.21 -0.34 4.02
C PRO A 232 3.15 -0.56 5.19
N PHE A 233 2.58 -0.70 6.37
CA PHE A 233 3.26 -0.96 7.63
C PHE A 233 2.27 -1.57 8.63
N PHE A 234 2.77 -2.46 9.51
CA PHE A 234 1.97 -3.08 10.56
C PHE A 234 2.79 -3.11 11.84
N ALA A 235 2.49 -2.18 12.76
CA ALA A 235 3.24 -2.02 14.02
C ALA A 235 3.14 -3.23 14.96
N GLU A 236 2.01 -3.95 14.90
CA GLU A 236 1.76 -5.16 15.70
C GLU A 236 2.35 -6.44 15.08
N SER A 237 3.17 -6.34 14.02
CA SER A 237 3.81 -7.50 13.39
C SER A 237 4.77 -8.19 14.35
N SER A 238 4.72 -9.53 14.39
CA SER A 238 5.63 -10.37 15.17
C SER A 238 7.05 -10.49 14.58
N LYS A 239 7.31 -9.85 13.43
CA LYS A 239 8.65 -9.82 12.82
C LYS A 239 9.63 -9.08 13.75
N ARG A 240 10.72 -9.75 14.10
CA ARG A 240 11.71 -9.21 15.06
C ARG A 240 12.19 -7.79 14.72
N LEU A 241 12.37 -7.51 13.42
CA LEU A 241 12.81 -6.21 12.96
C LEU A 241 11.77 -5.11 13.28
N VAL A 242 10.49 -5.41 13.06
CA VAL A 242 9.38 -4.49 13.36
C VAL A 242 9.25 -4.30 14.87
N MET A 243 9.24 -5.38 15.65
CA MET A 243 9.17 -5.30 17.12
C MET A 243 10.28 -4.43 17.69
N ASN A 244 11.53 -4.67 17.29
CA ASN A 244 12.67 -3.87 17.75
C ASN A 244 12.53 -2.39 17.40
N PHE A 245 12.00 -2.07 16.23
CA PHE A 245 11.75 -0.69 15.82
C PHE A 245 10.63 -0.06 16.64
N THR A 246 9.49 -0.73 16.78
CA THR A 246 8.33 -0.21 17.52
C THR A 246 8.66 0.00 18.99
N ASP A 247 9.32 -0.95 19.64
CA ASP A 247 9.75 -0.84 21.04
C ASP A 247 10.74 0.31 21.25
N THR A 248 11.73 0.43 20.37
CA THR A 248 12.73 1.52 20.46
C THR A 248 12.08 2.88 20.24
N PHE A 249 11.19 2.98 19.25
CA PHE A 249 10.49 4.22 18.93
C PHE A 249 9.55 4.63 20.08
N PHE A 250 8.77 3.66 20.60
CA PHE A 250 7.89 3.89 21.74
C PHE A 250 8.67 4.34 22.98
N GLY A 251 9.79 3.68 23.28
CA GLY A 251 10.67 4.05 24.39
C GLY A 251 11.22 5.48 24.29
N ALA A 252 11.46 5.95 23.05
CA ALA A 252 11.99 7.28 22.80
C ALA A 252 10.92 8.38 22.75
N THR A 253 9.69 8.06 22.33
CA THR A 253 8.65 9.06 22.02
C THR A 253 7.39 8.96 22.86
N GLY A 254 7.15 7.84 23.53
CA GLY A 254 5.92 7.55 24.28
C GLY A 254 4.69 7.27 23.42
N ARG A 255 4.85 7.09 22.09
CA ARG A 255 3.78 6.74 21.17
C ARG A 255 4.21 5.65 20.18
N GLU A 256 3.27 4.95 19.59
CA GLU A 256 3.56 4.00 18.52
C GLU A 256 3.95 4.73 17.22
N PRO A 257 4.87 4.13 16.41
CA PRO A 257 5.21 4.66 15.10
C PRO A 257 4.08 4.39 14.10
N ASP A 258 3.89 5.33 13.18
CA ASP A 258 3.08 5.11 11.99
C ASP A 258 3.95 4.77 10.75
N TYR A 259 3.32 4.71 9.57
CA TYR A 259 4.02 4.42 8.33
C TYR A 259 5.12 5.44 7.99
N ARG A 260 4.96 6.70 8.36
CA ARG A 260 5.93 7.77 8.02
C ARG A 260 7.23 7.60 8.78
N GLU A 261 7.15 7.28 10.06
CA GLU A 261 8.32 6.97 10.87
C GLU A 261 9.00 5.68 10.39
N ALA A 262 8.21 4.65 10.06
CA ALA A 262 8.73 3.39 9.53
C ALA A 262 9.46 3.62 8.19
N LEU A 263 8.88 4.43 7.30
CA LEU A 263 9.48 4.81 6.03
C LEU A 263 10.81 5.57 6.21
N ALA A 264 10.82 6.56 7.11
CA ALA A 264 12.01 7.34 7.40
C ALA A 264 13.11 6.46 8.02
N TYR A 265 12.75 5.58 8.93
CA TYR A 265 13.66 4.61 9.57
C TYR A 265 14.31 3.69 8.54
N ASP A 266 13.54 3.06 7.65
CA ASP A 266 14.08 2.19 6.61
C ASP A 266 14.97 2.95 5.64
N THR A 267 14.56 4.16 5.25
CA THR A 267 15.35 4.99 4.33
C THR A 267 16.69 5.40 4.94
N ALA A 268 16.69 5.75 6.23
CA ALA A 268 17.92 6.02 6.96
C ALA A 268 18.80 4.78 7.10
N ARG A 269 18.23 3.61 7.39
CA ARG A 269 18.99 2.34 7.46
C ARG A 269 19.61 1.96 6.12
N MET A 270 18.89 2.13 5.01
CA MET A 270 19.43 1.89 3.66
C MET A 270 20.61 2.81 3.38
N LEU A 271 20.51 4.09 3.72
CA LEU A 271 21.60 5.04 3.59
C LEU A 271 22.81 4.62 4.44
N LEU A 272 22.59 4.27 5.71
CA LEU A 272 23.64 3.82 6.61
C LEU A 272 24.30 2.53 6.12
N GLU A 273 23.56 1.61 5.54
CA GLU A 273 24.12 0.39 4.95
C GLU A 273 24.99 0.69 3.72
N ALA A 274 24.54 1.58 2.86
CA ALA A 274 25.31 2.04 1.71
C ALA A 274 26.63 2.75 2.14
N LEU A 275 26.62 3.41 3.30
CA LEU A 275 27.81 4.08 3.88
C LEU A 275 28.76 3.13 4.65
N ARG A 276 28.33 1.93 5.03
CA ARG A 276 29.17 0.97 5.76
C ARG A 276 30.41 0.53 4.99
N ASP A 277 30.29 0.46 3.68
CA ASP A 277 31.43 0.14 2.84
C ASP A 277 32.30 1.39 2.66
N ARG A 278 33.53 1.28 3.09
CA ARG A 278 34.54 2.35 3.06
C ARG A 278 34.85 2.93 1.68
N SER A 279 34.36 2.31 0.61
CA SER A 279 34.50 2.85 -0.76
C SER A 279 33.43 3.90 -1.11
N ALA A 280 32.41 4.12 -0.27
CA ALA A 280 31.47 5.22 -0.41
C ALA A 280 32.06 6.52 0.17
N THR A 281 33.14 7.01 -0.45
CA THR A 281 33.89 8.16 0.06
C THR A 281 33.38 9.50 -0.46
N ASP A 282 32.55 9.49 -1.48
CA ASP A 282 31.99 10.66 -2.13
C ASP A 282 30.52 10.43 -2.58
N ARG A 283 29.87 11.49 -3.05
CA ARG A 283 28.47 11.49 -3.47
C ARG A 283 28.19 10.54 -4.64
N ARG A 284 29.12 10.37 -5.57
CA ARG A 284 28.95 9.51 -6.76
C ARG A 284 29.01 8.05 -6.38
N THR A 285 30.01 7.67 -5.61
CA THR A 285 30.17 6.30 -5.13
C THR A 285 29.00 5.89 -4.22
N LEU A 286 28.48 6.81 -3.41
CA LEU A 286 27.29 6.57 -2.60
C LEU A 286 26.04 6.40 -3.48
N ARG A 287 25.83 7.26 -4.48
CA ARG A 287 24.74 7.13 -5.47
C ARG A 287 24.77 5.75 -6.15
N ASP A 288 25.94 5.33 -6.64
CA ASP A 288 26.08 4.05 -7.36
C ASP A 288 25.76 2.85 -6.47
N ARG A 289 25.96 2.96 -5.17
CA ARG A 289 25.59 1.95 -4.19
C ARG A 289 24.11 1.92 -3.91
N LEU A 290 23.51 3.09 -3.72
CA LEU A 290 22.07 3.20 -3.51
C LEU A 290 21.31 2.59 -4.70
N GLN A 291 21.80 2.80 -5.93
CA GLN A 291 21.20 2.21 -7.13
C GLN A 291 21.29 0.68 -7.21
N LYS A 292 22.22 0.06 -6.48
CA LYS A 292 22.43 -1.39 -6.47
C LYS A 292 21.67 -2.13 -5.37
N ILE A 293 20.82 -1.46 -4.62
CA ILE A 293 20.01 -2.11 -3.59
C ILE A 293 18.91 -2.93 -4.27
N GLU A 294 19.07 -4.27 -4.25
CA GLU A 294 18.11 -5.20 -4.87
C GLU A 294 17.14 -5.81 -3.86
N ALA A 295 17.61 -6.04 -2.62
CA ALA A 295 16.82 -6.67 -1.56
C ALA A 295 17.27 -6.15 -0.19
N PHE A 296 16.63 -5.11 0.30
CA PHE A 296 16.82 -4.58 1.64
C PHE A 296 15.62 -4.95 2.52
N GLU A 297 15.86 -5.64 3.62
CA GLU A 297 14.82 -5.98 4.58
C GLU A 297 14.55 -4.80 5.49
N GLY A 298 13.40 -4.16 5.27
CA GLY A 298 12.90 -3.03 6.06
C GLY A 298 11.76 -3.41 7.00
N VAL A 299 11.46 -2.50 7.92
CA VAL A 299 10.24 -2.59 8.77
C VAL A 299 8.96 -2.37 7.95
N THR A 300 9.08 -1.72 6.79
CA THR A 300 8.00 -1.55 5.81
C THR A 300 7.92 -2.70 4.78
N GLY A 301 8.68 -3.77 4.98
CA GLY A 301 8.83 -4.89 4.05
C GLY A 301 10.09 -4.79 3.21
N TRP A 302 10.20 -5.67 2.20
CA TRP A 302 11.35 -5.67 1.30
C TRP A 302 11.38 -4.43 0.40
N VAL A 303 12.56 -3.84 0.28
CA VAL A 303 12.79 -2.65 -0.55
C VAL A 303 13.81 -2.98 -1.63
N SER A 304 13.51 -2.62 -2.87
CA SER A 304 14.45 -2.69 -3.99
C SER A 304 14.52 -1.35 -4.71
N MET A 305 15.65 -1.08 -5.37
CA MET A 305 15.85 0.13 -6.14
C MET A 305 15.69 -0.15 -7.62
N THR A 306 14.91 0.66 -8.34
CA THR A 306 14.87 0.60 -9.80
C THR A 306 16.04 1.38 -10.42
N LYS A 307 16.32 1.12 -11.68
CA LYS A 307 17.30 1.92 -12.46
C LYS A 307 16.94 3.41 -12.52
N ALA A 308 15.68 3.76 -12.34
CA ALA A 308 15.19 5.13 -12.30
C ALA A 308 15.31 5.80 -10.92
N GLY A 309 15.92 5.14 -9.93
CA GLY A 309 16.02 5.64 -8.56
C GLY A 309 14.73 5.53 -7.75
N GLU A 310 13.80 4.66 -8.15
CA GLU A 310 12.56 4.46 -7.41
C GLU A 310 12.72 3.38 -6.35
N MET A 311 12.44 3.71 -5.11
CA MET A 311 12.36 2.76 -4.00
C MET A 311 11.04 2.02 -4.07
N GLN A 312 11.10 0.77 -4.49
CA GLN A 312 9.95 -0.12 -4.58
C GLN A 312 9.83 -0.93 -3.30
N ARG A 313 8.73 -0.73 -2.57
CA ARG A 313 8.48 -1.43 -1.29
C ARG A 313 7.45 -2.53 -1.46
N GLY A 314 7.61 -3.60 -0.70
CA GLY A 314 6.58 -4.60 -0.47
C GLY A 314 5.41 -4.03 0.35
N SER A 315 4.39 -4.83 0.54
CA SER A 315 3.28 -4.53 1.44
C SER A 315 3.11 -5.70 2.40
N PHE A 316 2.70 -5.40 3.61
CA PHE A 316 2.13 -6.42 4.48
C PHE A 316 0.81 -6.92 3.90
N ILE A 317 0.52 -8.17 4.13
CA ILE A 317 -0.80 -8.76 3.89
C ILE A 317 -1.37 -9.08 5.26
N LEU A 318 -2.48 -8.46 5.58
CA LEU A 318 -3.13 -8.58 6.88
C LEU A 318 -4.45 -9.32 6.74
N LYS A 319 -4.77 -10.16 7.71
CA LYS A 319 -6.04 -10.87 7.83
C LYS A 319 -6.74 -10.47 9.12
N VAL A 320 -8.05 -10.29 9.05
CA VAL A 320 -8.89 -10.17 10.25
C VAL A 320 -9.30 -11.57 10.69
N GLU A 321 -8.92 -11.96 11.89
CA GLU A 321 -9.17 -13.30 12.42
C GLU A 321 -9.39 -13.29 13.93
N GLY A 322 -10.50 -13.83 14.41
CA GLY A 322 -10.79 -14.00 15.82
C GLY A 322 -10.76 -12.68 16.61
N LYS A 323 -11.24 -11.59 16.03
CA LYS A 323 -11.23 -10.23 16.59
C LYS A 323 -9.85 -9.57 16.70
N THR A 324 -8.88 -10.06 15.95
CA THR A 324 -7.56 -9.47 15.82
C THR A 324 -7.20 -9.23 14.36
N ILE A 325 -6.18 -8.42 14.13
CA ILE A 325 -5.57 -8.26 12.81
C ILE A 325 -4.21 -8.94 12.90
N ILE A 326 -3.93 -9.85 11.98
CA ILE A 326 -2.70 -10.64 11.96
C ILE A 326 -1.93 -10.44 10.65
N ASP A 327 -0.60 -10.53 10.73
CA ASP A 327 0.30 -10.53 9.57
C ASP A 327 0.33 -11.93 8.95
N VAL A 328 -0.18 -12.05 7.72
CA VAL A 328 -0.17 -13.28 6.91
C VAL A 328 0.69 -13.10 5.66
N THR A 329 1.61 -12.14 5.67
CA THR A 329 2.53 -11.88 4.55
C THR A 329 3.41 -13.12 4.31
N PRO A 330 3.43 -13.68 3.10
CA PRO A 330 4.27 -14.82 2.79
C PRO A 330 5.75 -14.53 3.06
N ALA A 331 6.49 -15.54 3.55
CA ALA A 331 7.94 -15.47 3.60
C ALA A 331 8.49 -15.58 2.16
N TYR A 332 9.32 -14.62 1.75
CA TYR A 332 10.01 -14.63 0.45
C TYR A 332 11.32 -15.37 0.52
#